data_92684c8cf0acfa03fd2abbaa00d9f81f
#
_entry.id   92684c8cf0acfa03fd2abbaa00d9f81f
#
_cell.length_a   1.000
_cell.length_b   1.000
_cell.length_c   1.000
_cell.angle_alpha   90.00
_cell.angle_beta   90.00
_cell.angle_gamma   90.00
#
_symmetry.space_group_name_H-M   'P 1'
#
loop_
_entity.id
_entity.type
_entity.pdbx_description
1 polymer ?
#
loop_
_entity_poly.entity_id
_entity_poly.type
_entity_poly.pdbx_seq_one_letter_code
_entity_poly.pdbx_strand_id
1 'polypeptide(L)'
;MCKVNWMLVEDSDFDCPVPGLPLSRQVFVNDALAAGYALAVRPRSGQSVIQTSSDGLVAGDIHIRGSDKVAVRAYWVQPAGKGPFPTVLVVQEIFGVHEYIRDTCRRLARQGYQAIAPNLFQRHGDPMGMPTVQELMSDIVAEVADAQVLSDLDACAAWAAANGGDPGRLGLTGFCWGGRIAWLYAAYNPRLKAAVAWYGRLKGSSSPMTPHHPVDLARALQAPVLGLYGGKDPSIPVEDVEAMRGGLAEAGKRAEIVVYPEAGHAFHADYRPSFRAVDASNGWGRMLEWFRANGL
;
A
#
# COMPACT_ATOMS: atom_id res chain seq x y z
N MET A 1 10.39 -2.01 -33.35
CA MET A 1 11.17 -1.94 -32.09
C MET A 1 10.95 -0.55 -31.50
N CYS A 2 10.03 -0.44 -30.56
CA CYS A 2 9.85 0.81 -29.79
C CYS A 2 11.03 0.93 -28.80
N LYS A 3 11.95 1.84 -29.09
CA LYS A 3 13.00 2.21 -28.11
C LYS A 3 12.40 3.27 -27.19
N VAL A 4 12.01 2.88 -26.00
CA VAL A 4 11.62 3.84 -24.95
C VAL A 4 12.88 4.56 -24.49
N ASN A 5 12.98 5.84 -24.83
CA ASN A 5 14.08 6.69 -24.39
C ASN A 5 13.68 7.33 -23.04
N TRP A 6 14.19 6.81 -21.96
CA TRP A 6 13.81 7.13 -20.55
C TRP A 6 14.13 8.56 -20.09
N MET A 7 14.70 9.42 -20.96
CA MET A 7 15.02 10.81 -20.58
C MET A 7 13.96 11.85 -20.95
N LEU A 8 13.06 11.56 -21.90
CA LEU A 8 11.96 12.46 -22.29
C LEU A 8 10.80 11.59 -22.74
N VAL A 9 9.82 11.36 -21.87
CA VAL A 9 8.61 10.59 -22.18
C VAL A 9 7.54 11.59 -22.59
N GLU A 10 7.18 11.59 -23.89
CA GLU A 10 5.99 12.27 -24.39
C GLU A 10 4.78 11.31 -24.27
N ASP A 11 3.56 11.85 -24.07
CA ASP A 11 2.32 11.08 -23.87
C ASP A 11 2.03 10.02 -24.95
N SER A 12 2.63 10.14 -26.14
CA SER A 12 2.47 9.21 -27.26
C SER A 12 3.24 7.89 -27.13
N ASP A 13 4.16 7.76 -26.17
CA ASP A 13 5.02 6.57 -26.05
C ASP A 13 4.38 5.44 -25.22
N PHE A 14 3.22 5.70 -24.59
CA PHE A 14 2.54 4.74 -23.72
C PHE A 14 1.55 3.80 -24.43
N ASP A 15 1.21 4.09 -25.70
CA ASP A 15 0.26 3.28 -26.47
C ASP A 15 0.88 2.06 -27.17
N CYS A 16 2.13 1.71 -26.83
CA CYS A 16 2.80 0.57 -27.46
C CYS A 16 2.36 -0.74 -26.80
N PRO A 17 1.65 -1.66 -27.52
CA PRO A 17 1.22 -2.93 -26.95
C PRO A 17 2.39 -3.78 -26.47
N VAL A 18 2.29 -4.37 -25.30
CA VAL A 18 3.26 -5.38 -24.84
C VAL A 18 2.97 -6.68 -25.59
N PRO A 19 3.92 -7.19 -26.40
CA PRO A 19 3.68 -8.38 -27.21
C PRO A 19 3.33 -9.60 -26.35
N GLY A 20 2.28 -10.32 -26.72
CA GLY A 20 1.88 -11.58 -26.08
C GLY A 20 0.95 -11.47 -24.87
N LEU A 21 0.58 -10.25 -24.44
CA LEU A 21 -0.40 -10.08 -23.36
C LEU A 21 -1.84 -10.09 -23.88
N PRO A 22 -2.80 -10.71 -23.15
CA PRO A 22 -4.23 -10.54 -23.41
C PRO A 22 -4.64 -9.05 -23.33
N LEU A 23 -5.62 -8.61 -24.12
CA LEU A 23 -6.08 -7.21 -24.19
C LEU A 23 -6.43 -6.63 -22.81
N SER A 24 -7.12 -7.40 -21.94
CA SER A 24 -7.48 -6.97 -20.59
C SER A 24 -6.26 -6.71 -19.70
N ARG A 25 -5.22 -7.50 -19.89
CA ARG A 25 -3.94 -7.39 -19.17
C ARG A 25 -3.11 -6.25 -19.72
N GLN A 26 -3.15 -6.03 -21.05
CA GLN A 26 -2.52 -4.91 -21.72
C GLN A 26 -3.07 -3.56 -21.21
N VAL A 27 -4.39 -3.44 -21.11
CA VAL A 27 -5.04 -2.23 -20.58
C VAL A 27 -4.59 -1.96 -19.14
N PHE A 28 -4.55 -3.00 -18.28
CA PHE A 28 -4.07 -2.85 -16.89
C PHE A 28 -2.62 -2.36 -16.84
N VAL A 29 -1.74 -2.94 -17.64
CA VAL A 29 -0.31 -2.57 -17.68
C VAL A 29 -0.13 -1.15 -18.19
N ASN A 30 -0.81 -0.78 -19.27
CA ASN A 30 -0.76 0.58 -19.83
C ASN A 30 -1.29 1.60 -18.83
N ASP A 31 -2.43 1.35 -18.20
CA ASP A 31 -2.99 2.18 -17.14
C ASP A 31 -2.03 2.32 -15.94
N ALA A 32 -1.38 1.23 -15.55
CA ALA A 32 -0.44 1.24 -14.44
C ALA A 32 0.85 1.99 -14.78
N LEU A 33 1.35 1.85 -16.02
CA LEU A 33 2.53 2.57 -16.50
C LEU A 33 2.23 4.05 -16.68
N ALA A 34 1.09 4.40 -17.29
CA ALA A 34 0.60 5.78 -17.39
C ALA A 34 0.37 6.40 -16.00
N ALA A 35 -0.05 5.59 -15.02
CA ALA A 35 -0.22 6.00 -13.63
C ALA A 35 1.11 6.19 -12.85
N GLY A 36 2.26 6.31 -13.51
CA GLY A 36 3.53 6.65 -12.88
C GLY A 36 4.27 5.51 -12.16
N TYR A 37 3.78 4.26 -12.22
CA TYR A 37 4.56 3.12 -11.75
C TYR A 37 5.87 2.95 -12.54
N ALA A 38 5.92 3.43 -13.80
CA ALA A 38 7.13 3.50 -14.60
C ALA A 38 8.25 4.33 -13.95
N LEU A 39 7.89 5.33 -13.13
CA LEU A 39 8.83 6.14 -12.36
C LEU A 39 9.28 5.46 -11.06
N ALA A 40 8.79 4.24 -10.77
CA ALA A 40 9.17 3.52 -9.58
C ALA A 40 10.64 3.09 -9.65
N VAL A 41 11.45 3.69 -8.79
CA VAL A 41 12.85 3.30 -8.60
C VAL A 41 12.89 2.08 -7.70
N ARG A 42 13.57 1.02 -8.14
CA ARG A 42 13.74 -0.17 -7.31
C ARG A 42 14.50 0.16 -6.03
N PRO A 43 14.03 -0.35 -4.87
CA PRO A 43 14.82 -0.27 -3.66
C PRO A 43 16.10 -1.08 -3.86
N ARG A 44 17.25 -0.45 -3.63
CA ARG A 44 18.53 -1.17 -3.57
C ARG A 44 18.83 -1.52 -2.12
N SER A 45 19.48 -2.65 -1.89
CA SER A 45 19.90 -3.04 -0.54
C SER A 45 20.72 -1.90 0.11
N GLY A 46 20.33 -1.47 1.30
CA GLY A 46 21.02 -0.41 2.05
C GLY A 46 20.66 1.03 1.69
N GLN A 47 19.61 1.29 0.90
CA GLN A 47 19.21 2.66 0.51
C GLN A 47 18.14 3.30 1.40
N SER A 48 17.58 2.61 2.39
CA SER A 48 16.72 3.28 3.38
C SER A 48 17.56 4.28 4.17
N VAL A 49 17.20 5.56 4.09
CA VAL A 49 17.88 6.64 4.81
C VAL A 49 17.57 6.57 6.30
N ILE A 50 16.36 6.14 6.65
CA ILE A 50 15.90 5.97 8.02
C ILE A 50 16.06 4.51 8.42
N GLN A 51 16.85 4.29 9.48
CA GLN A 51 17.08 2.97 10.06
C GLN A 51 16.65 2.97 11.52
N THR A 52 15.55 2.28 11.80
CA THR A 52 15.01 2.15 13.14
C THR A 52 15.64 0.95 13.84
N SER A 53 16.30 1.19 14.99
CA SER A 53 16.85 0.12 15.82
C SER A 53 15.76 -0.86 16.26
N SER A 54 16.11 -2.14 16.28
CA SER A 54 15.28 -3.22 16.85
C SER A 54 15.44 -3.40 18.36
N ASP A 55 16.26 -2.59 19.04
CA ASP A 55 16.43 -2.66 20.49
C ASP A 55 15.10 -2.46 21.22
N GLY A 56 14.76 -3.35 22.15
CA GLY A 56 13.47 -3.33 22.84
C GLY A 56 12.27 -3.73 22.00
N LEU A 57 12.49 -4.28 20.80
CA LEU A 57 11.47 -4.87 19.94
C LEU A 57 11.69 -6.39 19.83
N VAL A 58 10.61 -7.11 19.56
CA VAL A 58 10.64 -8.52 19.13
C VAL A 58 10.21 -8.56 17.69
N ALA A 59 11.04 -9.08 16.79
CA ALA A 59 10.78 -9.09 15.36
C ALA A 59 11.23 -10.41 14.71
N GLY A 60 10.59 -10.75 13.59
CA GLY A 60 10.98 -11.92 12.81
C GLY A 60 10.17 -12.09 11.53
N ASP A 61 10.63 -13.00 10.69
CA ASP A 61 9.86 -13.51 9.56
C ASP A 61 8.99 -14.67 10.05
N ILE A 62 7.72 -14.62 9.69
CA ILE A 62 6.70 -15.59 10.07
C ILE A 62 5.98 -16.12 8.84
N HIS A 63 5.26 -17.22 8.99
CA HIS A 63 4.39 -17.78 7.96
C HIS A 63 2.97 -17.82 8.48
N ILE A 64 2.07 -17.17 7.77
CA ILE A 64 0.65 -17.09 8.11
C ILE A 64 -0.12 -17.92 7.08
N ARG A 65 -0.93 -18.87 7.54
CA ARG A 65 -1.71 -19.71 6.64
C ARG A 65 -2.92 -18.92 6.11
N GLY A 66 -2.95 -18.65 4.81
CA GLY A 66 -4.09 -18.08 4.10
C GLY A 66 -5.29 -19.04 4.04
N SER A 67 -6.43 -18.53 3.57
CA SER A 67 -7.67 -19.33 3.39
C SER A 67 -7.51 -20.45 2.36
N ASP A 68 -6.66 -20.26 1.36
CA ASP A 68 -6.26 -21.26 0.35
C ASP A 68 -5.21 -22.26 0.86
N LYS A 69 -4.85 -22.20 2.15
CA LYS A 69 -3.84 -23.01 2.82
C LYS A 69 -2.39 -22.70 2.41
N VAL A 70 -2.14 -21.74 1.55
CA VAL A 70 -0.79 -21.25 1.26
C VAL A 70 -0.23 -20.55 2.50
N ALA A 71 1.03 -20.82 2.81
CA ALA A 71 1.74 -20.15 3.90
C ALA A 71 2.33 -18.84 3.39
N VAL A 72 1.65 -17.73 3.66
CA VAL A 72 2.10 -16.39 3.29
C VAL A 72 3.22 -15.95 4.23
N ARG A 73 4.38 -15.62 3.68
CA ARG A 73 5.48 -15.02 4.46
C ARG A 73 5.10 -13.61 4.88
N ALA A 74 5.42 -13.23 6.10
CA ALA A 74 5.23 -11.88 6.59
C ALA A 74 6.40 -11.47 7.49
N TYR A 75 6.75 -10.18 7.48
CA TYR A 75 7.56 -9.59 8.53
C TYR A 75 6.65 -9.14 9.65
N TRP A 76 6.99 -9.51 10.88
CA TRP A 76 6.28 -9.16 12.09
C TRP A 76 7.21 -8.50 13.10
N VAL A 77 6.69 -7.51 13.83
CA VAL A 77 7.42 -6.84 14.91
C VAL A 77 6.45 -6.24 15.92
N GLN A 78 6.83 -6.28 17.20
CA GLN A 78 6.09 -5.66 18.30
C GLN A 78 7.05 -5.15 19.38
N PRO A 79 6.58 -4.30 20.32
CA PRO A 79 7.35 -3.96 21.50
C PRO A 79 7.70 -5.21 22.32
N ALA A 80 8.86 -5.22 22.97
CA ALA A 80 9.15 -6.23 23.98
C ALA A 80 8.20 -6.08 25.18
N GLY A 81 7.73 -7.22 25.73
CA GLY A 81 6.81 -7.23 26.87
C GLY A 81 5.51 -7.96 26.59
N LYS A 82 4.54 -7.75 27.47
CA LYS A 82 3.24 -8.42 27.40
C LYS A 82 2.21 -7.50 26.73
N GLY A 83 1.57 -8.02 25.65
CA GLY A 83 0.39 -7.38 25.04
C GLY A 83 -0.85 -7.37 25.95
N PRO A 84 -2.06 -7.15 25.42
CA PRO A 84 -2.31 -7.08 23.96
C PRO A 84 -1.94 -5.71 23.37
N PHE A 85 -1.25 -5.73 22.22
CA PHE A 85 -0.87 -4.52 21.48
C PHE A 85 -1.93 -4.18 20.43
N PRO A 86 -2.24 -2.89 20.14
CA PRO A 86 -2.99 -2.55 18.95
C PRO A 86 -2.19 -3.01 17.72
N THR A 87 -2.88 -3.57 16.73
CA THR A 87 -2.25 -4.15 15.56
C THR A 87 -2.39 -3.24 14.36
N VAL A 88 -1.31 -3.02 13.62
CA VAL A 88 -1.33 -2.34 12.31
C VAL A 88 -0.83 -3.29 11.23
N LEU A 89 -1.68 -3.58 10.26
CA LEU A 89 -1.27 -4.27 9.03
C LEU A 89 -0.61 -3.25 8.11
N VAL A 90 0.57 -3.58 7.59
CA VAL A 90 1.34 -2.71 6.71
C VAL A 90 1.36 -3.30 5.31
N VAL A 91 0.70 -2.63 4.38
CA VAL A 91 0.60 -3.10 2.99
C VAL A 91 1.69 -2.47 2.15
N GLN A 92 2.48 -3.34 1.54
CA GLN A 92 3.65 -3.03 0.72
C GLN A 92 3.34 -2.21 -0.53
N GLU A 93 4.38 -1.61 -1.11
CA GLU A 93 4.40 -1.10 -2.48
C GLU A 93 4.52 -2.27 -3.48
N ILE A 94 4.68 -1.97 -4.78
CA ILE A 94 4.86 -3.00 -5.83
C ILE A 94 6.16 -3.83 -5.66
N PHE A 95 7.12 -3.39 -4.88
CA PHE A 95 8.41 -4.07 -4.67
C PHE A 95 8.43 -5.09 -3.53
N GLY A 96 7.29 -5.41 -2.93
CA GLY A 96 7.21 -6.39 -1.86
C GLY A 96 7.63 -5.84 -0.49
N VAL A 97 7.90 -6.76 0.45
CA VAL A 97 8.29 -6.44 1.83
C VAL A 97 9.81 -6.23 1.92
N HIS A 98 10.29 -5.16 1.31
CA HIS A 98 11.69 -4.76 1.36
C HIS A 98 12.01 -3.93 2.61
N GLU A 99 13.27 -3.47 2.77
CA GLU A 99 13.76 -2.86 4.02
C GLU A 99 12.95 -1.63 4.47
N TYR A 100 12.54 -0.76 3.56
CA TYR A 100 11.69 0.39 3.89
C TYR A 100 10.36 -0.03 4.54
N ILE A 101 9.71 -1.08 4.05
CA ILE A 101 8.46 -1.61 4.64
C ILE A 101 8.75 -2.24 6.01
N ARG A 102 9.84 -3.00 6.15
CA ARG A 102 10.29 -3.56 7.43
C ARG A 102 10.63 -2.46 8.44
N ASP A 103 11.31 -1.40 8.01
CA ASP A 103 11.62 -0.25 8.87
C ASP A 103 10.35 0.49 9.30
N THR A 104 9.39 0.67 8.39
CA THR A 104 8.07 1.23 8.71
C THR A 104 7.36 0.43 9.81
N CYS A 105 7.43 -0.91 9.75
CA CYS A 105 6.91 -1.76 10.82
C CYS A 105 7.64 -1.52 12.16
N ARG A 106 8.99 -1.40 12.15
CA ARG A 106 9.74 -1.11 13.37
C ARG A 106 9.39 0.28 13.94
N ARG A 107 9.23 1.30 13.07
CA ARG A 107 8.75 2.63 13.50
C ARG A 107 7.40 2.56 14.21
N LEU A 108 6.45 1.78 13.67
CA LEU A 108 5.15 1.54 14.30
C LEU A 108 5.30 0.80 15.64
N ALA A 109 6.17 -0.21 15.72
CA ALA A 109 6.42 -0.93 16.96
C ALA A 109 7.03 -0.03 18.04
N ARG A 110 7.89 0.94 17.68
CA ARG A 110 8.35 2.00 18.59
C ARG A 110 7.25 2.91 19.12
N GLN A 111 6.12 2.97 18.43
CA GLN A 111 4.92 3.70 18.87
C GLN A 111 3.94 2.84 19.67
N GLY A 112 4.32 1.59 19.98
CA GLY A 112 3.52 0.69 20.80
C GLY A 112 2.60 -0.26 20.04
N TYR A 113 2.69 -0.30 18.70
CA TYR A 113 1.88 -1.19 17.87
C TYR A 113 2.57 -2.54 17.65
N GLN A 114 1.77 -3.60 17.48
CA GLN A 114 2.19 -4.78 16.75
C GLN A 114 2.03 -4.48 15.26
N ALA A 115 3.07 -4.64 14.45
CA ALA A 115 3.02 -4.40 13.01
C ALA A 115 3.29 -5.68 12.22
N ILE A 116 2.51 -5.91 11.16
CA ILE A 116 2.64 -7.09 10.29
C ILE A 116 2.60 -6.65 8.83
N ALA A 117 3.63 -7.01 8.07
CA ALA A 117 3.71 -6.78 6.63
C ALA A 117 3.75 -8.12 5.88
N PRO A 118 2.62 -8.61 5.32
CA PRO A 118 2.58 -9.82 4.52
C PRO A 118 3.18 -9.62 3.14
N ASN A 119 3.87 -10.63 2.59
CA ASN A 119 4.29 -10.67 1.20
C ASN A 119 3.11 -11.08 0.31
N LEU A 120 2.33 -10.11 -0.12
CA LEU A 120 1.08 -10.33 -0.88
C LEU A 120 1.32 -10.78 -2.33
N PHE A 121 2.56 -10.73 -2.81
CA PHE A 121 2.94 -11.17 -4.15
C PHE A 121 3.54 -12.59 -4.19
N GLN A 122 3.72 -13.23 -3.05
CA GLN A 122 4.42 -14.49 -2.92
C GLN A 122 3.92 -15.61 -3.86
N ARG A 123 2.62 -15.63 -4.19
CA ARG A 123 2.04 -16.63 -5.09
C ARG A 123 2.41 -16.43 -6.55
N HIS A 124 2.83 -15.22 -6.91
CA HIS A 124 3.08 -14.80 -8.30
C HIS A 124 4.57 -14.61 -8.58
N GLY A 125 5.41 -14.54 -7.56
CA GLY A 125 6.87 -14.44 -7.71
C GLY A 125 7.53 -13.45 -6.76
N ASP A 126 8.82 -13.21 -7.02
CA ASP A 126 9.62 -12.23 -6.31
C ASP A 126 9.68 -10.91 -7.10
N PRO A 127 9.03 -9.83 -6.63
CA PRO A 127 9.04 -8.55 -7.32
C PRO A 127 10.45 -7.95 -7.45
N MET A 128 11.35 -8.27 -6.53
CA MET A 128 12.73 -7.77 -6.58
C MET A 128 13.59 -8.48 -7.63
N GLY A 129 13.20 -9.68 -8.03
CA GLY A 129 13.87 -10.47 -9.07
C GLY A 129 13.48 -10.08 -10.49
N MET A 130 12.42 -9.28 -10.70
CA MET A 130 11.95 -8.93 -12.04
C MET A 130 12.92 -7.99 -12.77
N PRO A 131 13.22 -8.21 -14.05
CA PRO A 131 14.18 -7.40 -14.80
C PRO A 131 13.77 -5.92 -14.95
N THR A 132 12.50 -5.67 -15.20
CA THR A 132 11.93 -4.34 -15.41
C THR A 132 10.68 -4.10 -14.56
N VAL A 133 10.30 -2.83 -14.35
CA VAL A 133 9.02 -2.49 -13.70
C VAL A 133 7.84 -2.92 -14.57
N GLN A 134 7.97 -2.88 -15.89
CA GLN A 134 6.94 -3.33 -16.80
C GLN A 134 6.63 -4.82 -16.63
N GLU A 135 7.68 -5.67 -16.60
CA GLU A 135 7.52 -7.12 -16.34
C GLU A 135 6.99 -7.37 -14.92
N LEU A 136 7.45 -6.61 -13.92
CA LEU A 136 6.87 -6.67 -12.58
C LEU A 136 5.36 -6.39 -12.60
N MET A 137 4.92 -5.37 -13.33
CA MET A 137 3.51 -5.02 -13.44
C MET A 137 2.70 -6.09 -14.19
N SER A 138 3.23 -6.59 -15.33
CA SER A 138 2.53 -7.58 -16.15
C SER A 138 2.49 -8.99 -15.54
N ASP A 139 3.59 -9.44 -14.92
CA ASP A 139 3.77 -10.85 -14.59
C ASP A 139 3.49 -11.13 -13.11
N ILE A 140 3.54 -10.10 -12.26
CA ILE A 140 3.23 -10.23 -10.84
C ILE A 140 2.00 -9.41 -10.48
N VAL A 141 2.06 -8.07 -10.56
CA VAL A 141 1.03 -7.21 -9.96
C VAL A 141 -0.34 -7.39 -10.62
N ALA A 142 -0.38 -7.58 -11.95
CA ALA A 142 -1.62 -7.81 -12.70
C ALA A 142 -2.30 -9.16 -12.39
N GLU A 143 -1.57 -10.12 -11.83
CA GLU A 143 -2.07 -11.45 -11.47
C GLU A 143 -2.64 -11.49 -10.05
N VAL A 144 -2.41 -10.47 -9.24
CA VAL A 144 -2.83 -10.44 -7.84
C VAL A 144 -4.30 -10.02 -7.73
N ALA A 145 -5.16 -10.96 -7.36
CA ALA A 145 -6.58 -10.70 -7.15
C ALA A 145 -6.83 -9.93 -5.85
N ASP A 146 -7.61 -8.85 -5.91
CA ASP A 146 -8.03 -8.09 -4.71
C ASP A 146 -8.64 -9.01 -3.65
N ALA A 147 -9.50 -9.95 -4.05
CA ALA A 147 -10.14 -10.89 -3.12
C ALA A 147 -9.12 -11.73 -2.34
N GLN A 148 -8.02 -12.15 -2.98
CA GLN A 148 -6.94 -12.90 -2.33
C GLN A 148 -6.19 -12.01 -1.33
N VAL A 149 -5.90 -10.77 -1.71
CA VAL A 149 -5.24 -9.79 -0.85
C VAL A 149 -6.06 -9.53 0.42
N LEU A 150 -7.36 -9.29 0.28
CA LEU A 150 -8.26 -9.03 1.41
C LEU A 150 -8.32 -10.25 2.34
N SER A 151 -8.38 -11.46 1.79
CA SER A 151 -8.36 -12.72 2.55
C SER A 151 -7.02 -12.93 3.31
N ASP A 152 -5.89 -12.61 2.69
CA ASP A 152 -4.58 -12.69 3.35
C ASP A 152 -4.45 -11.68 4.49
N LEU A 153 -4.99 -10.49 4.34
CA LEU A 153 -5.05 -9.48 5.41
C LEU A 153 -5.93 -9.94 6.57
N ASP A 154 -7.06 -10.60 6.31
CA ASP A 154 -7.89 -11.22 7.35
C ASP A 154 -7.14 -12.32 8.10
N ALA A 155 -6.37 -13.15 7.40
CA ALA A 155 -5.53 -14.16 8.02
C ALA A 155 -4.43 -13.54 8.90
N CYS A 156 -3.84 -12.41 8.47
CA CYS A 156 -2.87 -11.66 9.27
C CYS A 156 -3.51 -11.07 10.53
N ALA A 157 -4.72 -10.52 10.44
CA ALA A 157 -5.46 -10.00 11.59
C ALA A 157 -5.80 -11.11 12.60
N ALA A 158 -6.20 -12.28 12.11
CA ALA A 158 -6.48 -13.44 12.95
C ALA A 158 -5.21 -13.97 13.66
N TRP A 159 -4.09 -14.04 12.89
CA TRP A 159 -2.79 -14.42 13.46
C TRP A 159 -2.35 -13.42 14.54
N ALA A 160 -2.48 -12.14 14.29
CA ALA A 160 -2.14 -11.08 15.25
C ALA A 160 -2.88 -11.26 16.58
N ALA A 161 -4.19 -11.45 16.51
CA ALA A 161 -5.04 -11.66 17.70
C ALA A 161 -4.62 -12.90 18.51
N ALA A 162 -4.12 -13.95 17.84
CA ALA A 162 -3.62 -15.16 18.50
C ALA A 162 -2.18 -15.00 19.05
N ASN A 163 -1.44 -13.96 18.63
CA ASN A 163 -0.02 -13.77 18.93
C ASN A 163 0.28 -12.39 19.54
N GLY A 164 -0.52 -11.99 20.53
CA GLY A 164 -0.26 -10.80 21.33
C GLY A 164 -0.88 -9.50 20.82
N GLY A 165 -1.60 -9.54 19.70
CA GLY A 165 -2.40 -8.41 19.22
C GLY A 165 -3.75 -8.29 19.91
N ASP A 166 -4.28 -7.09 20.00
CA ASP A 166 -5.62 -6.82 20.50
C ASP A 166 -6.65 -6.96 19.37
N PRO A 167 -7.56 -7.94 19.41
CA PRO A 167 -8.54 -8.15 18.35
C PRO A 167 -9.54 -7.00 18.18
N GLY A 168 -9.67 -6.14 19.20
CA GLY A 168 -10.53 -4.95 19.19
C GLY A 168 -9.84 -3.69 18.62
N ARG A 169 -8.52 -3.73 18.41
CA ARG A 169 -7.71 -2.57 17.98
C ARG A 169 -6.90 -2.90 16.74
N LEU A 170 -7.59 -3.06 15.59
CA LEU A 170 -7.00 -3.36 14.30
C LEU A 170 -6.96 -2.10 13.42
N GLY A 171 -5.79 -1.72 12.95
CA GLY A 171 -5.55 -0.68 11.97
C GLY A 171 -4.84 -1.22 10.73
N LEU A 172 -4.80 -0.42 9.68
CA LEU A 172 -4.07 -0.73 8.46
C LEU A 172 -3.44 0.54 7.87
N THR A 173 -2.23 0.42 7.35
CA THR A 173 -1.63 1.44 6.50
C THR A 173 -1.04 0.80 5.26
N GLY A 174 -1.06 1.51 4.14
CA GLY A 174 -0.52 1.00 2.88
C GLY A 174 0.02 2.11 2.00
N PHE A 175 1.02 1.76 1.18
CA PHE A 175 1.80 2.69 0.37
C PHE A 175 1.66 2.36 -1.12
N CYS A 176 1.45 3.36 -1.97
CA CYS A 176 1.36 3.18 -3.42
C CYS A 176 0.25 2.17 -3.78
N TRP A 177 0.59 1.00 -4.35
CA TRP A 177 -0.35 -0.11 -4.54
C TRP A 177 -1.06 -0.49 -3.24
N GLY A 178 -0.30 -0.57 -2.14
CA GLY A 178 -0.87 -0.82 -0.81
C GLY A 178 -1.78 0.30 -0.29
N GLY A 179 -1.58 1.53 -0.74
CA GLY A 179 -2.48 2.65 -0.45
C GLY A 179 -3.87 2.46 -1.09
N ARG A 180 -3.92 1.89 -2.30
CA ARG A 180 -5.18 1.45 -2.90
C ARG A 180 -5.84 0.35 -2.05
N ILE A 181 -5.08 -0.64 -1.65
CA ILE A 181 -5.57 -1.76 -0.80
C ILE A 181 -6.10 -1.24 0.54
N ALA A 182 -5.53 -0.18 1.11
CA ALA A 182 -6.03 0.41 2.35
C ALA A 182 -7.50 0.89 2.23
N TRP A 183 -7.86 1.52 1.12
CA TRP A 183 -9.24 1.89 0.82
C TRP A 183 -10.15 0.67 0.66
N LEU A 184 -9.69 -0.33 -0.10
CA LEU A 184 -10.47 -1.55 -0.34
C LEU A 184 -10.72 -2.31 0.97
N TYR A 185 -9.69 -2.48 1.81
CA TYR A 185 -9.83 -3.19 3.07
C TYR A 185 -10.72 -2.44 4.07
N ALA A 186 -10.70 -1.10 4.05
CA ALA A 186 -11.60 -0.26 4.84
C ALA A 186 -13.07 -0.37 4.40
N ALA A 187 -13.33 -0.68 3.13
CA ALA A 187 -14.67 -0.98 2.64
C ALA A 187 -15.11 -2.43 2.92
N TYR A 188 -14.14 -3.34 3.03
CA TYR A 188 -14.38 -4.78 3.18
C TYR A 188 -14.51 -5.22 4.65
N ASN A 189 -13.60 -4.79 5.54
CA ASN A 189 -13.52 -5.35 6.89
C ASN A 189 -14.17 -4.44 7.94
N PRO A 190 -15.35 -4.82 8.50
CA PRO A 190 -16.07 -4.01 9.48
C PRO A 190 -15.38 -3.96 10.87
N ARG A 191 -14.41 -4.80 11.14
CA ARG A 191 -13.64 -4.81 12.39
C ARG A 191 -12.48 -3.83 12.38
N LEU A 192 -12.12 -3.30 11.20
CA LEU A 192 -11.04 -2.31 11.06
C LEU A 192 -11.43 -1.01 11.79
N LYS A 193 -10.57 -0.51 12.65
CA LYS A 193 -10.80 0.75 13.38
C LYS A 193 -10.40 1.97 12.59
N ALA A 194 -9.32 1.88 11.83
CA ALA A 194 -8.86 2.96 10.95
C ALA A 194 -7.94 2.43 9.85
N ALA A 195 -7.94 3.10 8.71
CA ALA A 195 -6.96 2.90 7.66
C ALA A 195 -6.24 4.21 7.31
N VAL A 196 -5.00 4.10 6.81
CA VAL A 196 -4.24 5.21 6.25
C VAL A 196 -3.68 4.82 4.88
N ALA A 197 -4.09 5.56 3.86
CA ALA A 197 -3.74 5.32 2.47
C ALA A 197 -2.74 6.38 1.97
N TRP A 198 -1.50 5.97 1.71
CA TRP A 198 -0.46 6.85 1.19
C TRP A 198 -0.39 6.70 -0.33
N TYR A 199 -0.64 7.81 -1.02
CA TYR A 199 -0.56 7.91 -2.49
C TYR A 199 -1.08 6.67 -3.21
N GLY A 200 -2.24 6.17 -2.75
CA GLY A 200 -2.90 5.02 -3.35
C GLY A 200 -3.78 5.42 -4.52
N ARG A 201 -3.67 4.71 -5.63
CA ARG A 201 -4.49 4.97 -6.83
C ARG A 201 -5.98 4.92 -6.48
N LEU A 202 -6.75 5.90 -6.95
CA LEU A 202 -8.17 6.07 -6.65
C LEU A 202 -9.10 5.58 -7.76
N LYS A 203 -8.68 5.72 -9.02
CA LYS A 203 -9.41 5.28 -10.21
C LYS A 203 -8.55 4.38 -11.10
N GLY A 204 -9.17 3.64 -11.98
CA GLY A 204 -8.52 2.79 -12.98
C GLY A 204 -9.51 1.92 -13.73
N SER A 205 -9.01 1.15 -14.69
CA SER A 205 -9.82 0.19 -15.42
C SER A 205 -10.10 -1.05 -14.59
N SER A 206 -11.35 -1.48 -14.54
CA SER A 206 -11.75 -2.71 -13.85
C SER A 206 -11.30 -3.95 -14.61
N SER A 207 -10.90 -4.97 -13.86
CA SER A 207 -10.56 -6.30 -14.40
C SER A 207 -11.11 -7.40 -13.47
N PRO A 208 -11.10 -8.67 -13.88
CA PRO A 208 -11.47 -9.77 -12.97
C PRO A 208 -10.62 -9.83 -11.70
N MET A 209 -9.34 -9.41 -11.75
CA MET A 209 -8.45 -9.37 -10.59
C MET A 209 -8.67 -8.12 -9.73
N THR A 210 -9.05 -7.01 -10.36
CA THR A 210 -9.26 -5.71 -9.71
C THR A 210 -10.63 -5.13 -10.11
N PRO A 211 -11.75 -5.70 -9.61
CA PRO A 211 -13.10 -5.36 -10.07
C PRO A 211 -13.54 -3.95 -9.66
N HIS A 212 -12.96 -3.40 -8.60
CA HIS A 212 -13.32 -2.09 -8.05
C HIS A 212 -12.10 -1.25 -7.75
N HIS A 213 -12.26 0.07 -7.88
CA HIS A 213 -11.31 1.06 -7.41
C HIS A 213 -11.87 1.82 -6.19
N PRO A 214 -11.03 2.52 -5.40
CA PRO A 214 -11.49 3.23 -4.20
C PRO A 214 -12.70 4.14 -4.41
N VAL A 215 -12.77 4.88 -5.52
CA VAL A 215 -13.91 5.78 -5.83
C VAL A 215 -15.23 5.02 -5.96
N ASP A 216 -15.20 3.77 -6.46
CA ASP A 216 -16.39 2.93 -6.62
C ASP A 216 -16.93 2.47 -5.26
N LEU A 217 -16.05 2.42 -4.25
CA LEU A 217 -16.32 1.90 -2.91
C LEU A 217 -16.54 3.00 -1.86
N ALA A 218 -16.55 4.28 -2.24
CA ALA A 218 -16.70 5.39 -1.30
C ALA A 218 -17.92 5.20 -0.38
N ARG A 219 -19.06 4.76 -0.93
CA ARG A 219 -20.30 4.49 -0.18
C ARG A 219 -20.25 3.22 0.69
N ALA A 220 -19.36 2.30 0.36
CA ALA A 220 -19.23 1.00 1.04
C ALA A 220 -18.27 1.05 2.24
N LEU A 221 -17.55 2.16 2.48
CA LEU A 221 -16.60 2.24 3.58
C LEU A 221 -17.24 1.85 4.91
N GLN A 222 -16.55 0.97 5.63
CA GLN A 222 -16.93 0.47 6.96
C GLN A 222 -16.08 1.12 8.06
N ALA A 223 -14.82 1.46 7.73
CA ALA A 223 -13.86 2.05 8.64
C ALA A 223 -13.45 3.46 8.20
N PRO A 224 -13.09 4.35 9.17
CA PRO A 224 -12.50 5.66 8.86
C PRO A 224 -11.20 5.55 8.08
N VAL A 225 -11.01 6.41 7.07
CA VAL A 225 -9.78 6.42 6.24
C VAL A 225 -9.16 7.82 6.19
N LEU A 226 -7.85 7.88 6.42
CA LEU A 226 -7.01 9.04 6.12
C LEU A 226 -6.27 8.78 4.79
N GLY A 227 -6.52 9.61 3.78
CA GLY A 227 -5.80 9.61 2.50
C GLY A 227 -4.72 10.70 2.48
N LEU A 228 -3.49 10.35 2.11
CA LEU A 228 -2.34 11.25 2.04
C LEU A 228 -1.79 11.26 0.62
N TYR A 229 -1.93 12.36 -0.09
CA TYR A 229 -1.67 12.48 -1.53
C TYR A 229 -0.70 13.60 -1.86
N GLY A 230 0.02 13.45 -2.96
CA GLY A 230 0.88 14.50 -3.51
C GLY A 230 0.15 15.35 -4.55
N GLY A 231 0.28 16.68 -4.49
CA GLY A 231 -0.33 17.59 -5.46
C GLY A 231 0.39 17.61 -6.82
N LYS A 232 1.62 17.09 -6.87
CA LYS A 232 2.42 16.91 -8.09
C LYS A 232 2.62 15.44 -8.46
N ASP A 233 1.71 14.57 -8.04
CA ASP A 233 1.74 13.16 -8.39
C ASP A 233 1.12 12.96 -9.79
N PRO A 234 1.92 12.65 -10.83
CA PRO A 234 1.38 12.49 -12.18
C PRO A 234 0.50 11.24 -12.34
N SER A 235 0.62 10.30 -11.39
CA SER A 235 -0.13 9.03 -11.41
C SER A 235 -1.46 9.08 -10.68
N ILE A 236 -1.70 10.14 -9.90
CA ILE A 236 -2.94 10.35 -9.15
C ILE A 236 -3.33 11.83 -9.31
N PRO A 237 -4.00 12.19 -10.40
CA PRO A 237 -4.45 13.55 -10.65
C PRO A 237 -5.29 14.09 -9.48
N VAL A 238 -5.16 15.38 -9.20
CA VAL A 238 -5.91 16.03 -8.11
C VAL A 238 -7.41 15.90 -8.33
N GLU A 239 -7.86 15.83 -9.58
CA GLU A 239 -9.25 15.61 -9.96
C GLU A 239 -9.79 14.26 -9.46
N ASP A 240 -8.95 13.22 -9.39
CA ASP A 240 -9.32 11.92 -8.81
C ASP A 240 -9.44 12.00 -7.30
N VAL A 241 -8.56 12.77 -6.67
CA VAL A 241 -8.62 13.05 -5.23
C VAL A 241 -9.90 13.81 -4.88
N GLU A 242 -10.26 14.83 -5.66
CA GLU A 242 -11.49 15.59 -5.46
C GLU A 242 -12.76 14.74 -5.74
N ALA A 243 -12.73 13.88 -6.74
CA ALA A 243 -13.83 12.95 -7.01
C ALA A 243 -14.04 11.99 -5.83
N MET A 244 -12.95 11.45 -5.24
CA MET A 244 -13.05 10.62 -4.04
C MET A 244 -13.59 11.41 -2.85
N ARG A 245 -13.11 12.64 -2.63
CA ARG A 245 -13.59 13.52 -1.56
C ARG A 245 -15.09 13.81 -1.68
N GLY A 246 -15.55 14.10 -2.90
CA GLY A 246 -16.96 14.32 -3.21
C GLY A 246 -17.81 13.08 -2.91
N GLY A 247 -17.41 11.90 -3.38
CA GLY A 247 -18.13 10.65 -3.13
C GLY A 247 -18.21 10.27 -1.65
N LEU A 248 -17.14 10.54 -0.89
CA LEU A 248 -17.12 10.32 0.57
C LEU A 248 -18.08 11.28 1.30
N ALA A 249 -18.07 12.56 0.92
CA ALA A 249 -18.95 13.58 1.51
C ALA A 249 -20.43 13.27 1.22
N GLU A 250 -20.78 12.93 -0.03
CA GLU A 250 -22.14 12.52 -0.42
C GLU A 250 -22.61 11.28 0.37
N ALA A 251 -21.69 10.35 0.64
CA ALA A 251 -21.98 9.13 1.38
C ALA A 251 -21.99 9.32 2.90
N GLY A 252 -21.64 10.50 3.41
CA GLY A 252 -21.52 10.77 4.85
C GLY A 252 -20.47 9.90 5.56
N LYS A 253 -19.39 9.51 4.83
CA LYS A 253 -18.37 8.61 5.37
C LYS A 253 -17.30 9.39 6.14
N ARG A 254 -16.82 8.81 7.23
CA ARG A 254 -15.73 9.37 8.02
C ARG A 254 -14.40 9.13 7.32
N ALA A 255 -13.94 10.14 6.59
CA ALA A 255 -12.65 10.13 5.94
C ALA A 255 -12.07 11.55 5.90
N GLU A 256 -10.74 11.62 5.89
CA GLU A 256 -9.98 12.84 5.67
C GLU A 256 -9.02 12.61 4.51
N ILE A 257 -8.90 13.59 3.62
CA ILE A 257 -7.92 13.56 2.54
C ILE A 257 -7.05 14.81 2.62
N VAL A 258 -5.75 14.61 2.78
CA VAL A 258 -4.72 15.66 2.81
C VAL A 258 -3.92 15.62 1.52
N VAL A 259 -3.79 16.76 0.86
CA VAL A 259 -2.93 16.93 -0.32
C VAL A 259 -1.73 17.78 0.07
N TYR A 260 -0.52 17.30 -0.21
CA TYR A 260 0.74 18.01 -0.08
C TYR A 260 1.08 18.63 -1.44
N PRO A 261 0.94 19.97 -1.59
CA PRO A 261 0.94 20.62 -2.91
C PRO A 261 2.20 20.39 -3.73
N GLU A 262 3.35 20.30 -3.04
CA GLU A 262 4.67 20.16 -3.68
C GLU A 262 5.16 18.70 -3.74
N ALA A 263 4.43 17.75 -3.18
CA ALA A 263 4.83 16.35 -3.15
C ALA A 263 4.41 15.63 -4.45
N GLY A 264 5.29 14.78 -4.94
CA GLY A 264 5.00 13.82 -6.00
C GLY A 264 4.64 12.45 -5.45
N HIS A 265 4.62 11.44 -6.34
CA HIS A 265 4.39 10.06 -5.93
C HIS A 265 5.47 9.55 -4.96
N ALA A 266 5.07 8.73 -4.00
CA ALA A 266 5.96 8.09 -3.02
C ALA A 266 6.79 9.06 -2.17
N PHE A 267 6.25 10.24 -1.83
CA PHE A 267 6.94 11.25 -1.04
C PHE A 267 7.35 10.82 0.37
N HIS A 268 6.79 9.74 0.89
CA HIS A 268 7.18 9.15 2.18
C HIS A 268 8.31 8.12 2.06
N ALA A 269 8.56 7.59 0.87
CA ALA A 269 9.56 6.53 0.66
C ALA A 269 10.98 7.10 0.65
N ASP A 270 11.67 6.99 1.77
CA ASP A 270 12.98 7.63 2.04
C ASP A 270 14.15 7.10 1.19
N TYR A 271 13.97 5.99 0.50
CA TYR A 271 14.94 5.44 -0.46
C TYR A 271 14.79 6.01 -1.88
N ARG A 272 13.79 6.88 -2.11
CA ARG A 272 13.46 7.42 -3.44
C ARG A 272 13.87 8.89 -3.58
N PRO A 273 14.22 9.34 -4.80
CA PRO A 273 14.47 10.75 -5.09
C PRO A 273 13.25 11.67 -4.80
N SER A 274 12.04 11.11 -4.86
CA SER A 274 10.79 11.83 -4.56
C SER A 274 10.53 12.04 -3.06
N PHE A 275 11.39 11.54 -2.17
CA PHE A 275 11.25 11.69 -0.74
C PHE A 275 11.23 13.17 -0.32
N ARG A 276 10.23 13.51 0.49
CA ARG A 276 10.07 14.86 1.03
C ARG A 276 9.95 14.78 2.55
N ALA A 277 11.06 14.97 3.24
CA ALA A 277 11.17 14.74 4.68
C ALA A 277 10.11 15.49 5.51
N VAL A 278 9.79 16.75 5.15
CA VAL A 278 8.79 17.57 5.87
C VAL A 278 7.39 16.98 5.68
N ASP A 279 7.00 16.68 4.44
CA ASP A 279 5.67 16.14 4.11
C ASP A 279 5.51 14.73 4.66
N ALA A 280 6.56 13.90 4.56
CA ALA A 280 6.60 12.56 5.12
C ALA A 280 6.44 12.56 6.65
N SER A 281 7.16 13.44 7.35
CA SER A 281 7.07 13.58 8.80
C SER A 281 5.68 14.08 9.25
N ASN A 282 5.12 15.07 8.55
CA ASN A 282 3.77 15.56 8.82
C ASN A 282 2.73 14.45 8.61
N GLY A 283 2.80 13.74 7.47
CA GLY A 283 1.89 12.62 7.19
C GLY A 283 2.00 11.50 8.21
N TRP A 284 3.22 11.18 8.67
CA TRP A 284 3.45 10.21 9.73
C TRP A 284 2.78 10.62 11.04
N GLY A 285 2.94 11.87 11.45
CA GLY A 285 2.27 12.42 12.64
C GLY A 285 0.75 12.31 12.53
N ARG A 286 0.17 12.72 11.38
CA ARG A 286 -1.28 12.59 11.10
C ARG A 286 -1.75 11.14 11.14
N MET A 287 -0.98 10.20 10.61
CA MET A 287 -1.32 8.77 10.67
C MET A 287 -1.43 8.29 12.12
N LEU A 288 -0.46 8.62 12.97
CA LEU A 288 -0.47 8.24 14.38
C LEU A 288 -1.62 8.89 15.14
N GLU A 289 -1.92 10.15 14.87
CA GLU A 289 -3.08 10.87 15.43
C GLU A 289 -4.39 10.23 14.96
N TRP A 290 -4.50 9.89 13.67
CA TRP A 290 -5.67 9.22 13.12
C TRP A 290 -5.94 7.88 13.77
N PHE A 291 -4.90 7.07 13.96
CA PHE A 291 -5.01 5.79 14.65
C PHE A 291 -5.50 5.98 16.08
N ARG A 292 -4.89 6.87 16.86
CA ARG A 292 -5.32 7.15 18.25
C ARG A 292 -6.75 7.68 18.33
N ALA A 293 -7.13 8.62 17.45
CA ALA A 293 -8.47 9.21 17.42
C ALA A 293 -9.56 8.20 17.03
N ASN A 294 -9.19 7.05 16.48
CA ASN A 294 -10.11 5.97 16.09
C ASN A 294 -9.96 4.71 16.96
N GLY A 295 -9.26 4.79 18.08
CA GLY A 295 -9.23 3.76 19.11
C GLY A 295 -8.15 2.68 18.93
N LEU A 296 -7.07 2.97 18.17
CA LEU A 296 -5.89 2.13 18.16
C LEU A 296 -4.90 2.51 19.26
#